data_5a83192018fb46c69cec6eaeb481181a
#
_entry.id   5a83192018fb46c69cec6eaeb481181a
#
_cell.length_a   1.000
_cell.length_b   1.000
_cell.length_c   1.000
_cell.angle_alpha   90.00
_cell.angle_beta   90.00
_cell.angle_gamma   90.00
#
_symmetry.space_group_name_H-M   'P 1'
#
loop_
_entity.id
_entity.type
_entity.pdbx_description
1 polymer ?
#
loop_
_entity_poly.entity_id
_entity_poly.type
_entity_poly.pdbx_seq_one_letter_code
_entity_poly.pdbx_strand_id
1 'polypeptide(L)'
;MNVKLSKEKFQRHPYEPCYLYESGIRPLEQYPVRGVIWYQGESNAHNCEAHEKLFKLLVGSWRKNWKNEDLPFYYVQLSSIARPSWPWFRDSQRRMMAEIPNTGMAVSSDYGDSLDVHPRNKKPVGERLARWALNKTYGMHDVLPSGPLFCRADFCEDVVYVTFDYGKGLKSSDGGPLRTFEVAETDGVYYPAVAEIINGQIKVYSEQVKRPRYIRYGWQPFTRANLVNEAGLPASTFRAEAPESFVADLHLQRMEGFPKSEKGLKSGVSALSLIHISEPTR
;
A
#
# COMPACT_ATOMS: atom_id res chain seq x y z
N MET A 1 -6.79 6.99 -31.21
CA MET A 1 -5.80 7.29 -32.25
C MET A 1 -5.63 6.05 -33.10
N ASN A 2 -6.21 6.02 -34.34
CA ASN A 2 -6.04 4.88 -35.23
C ASN A 2 -4.68 4.99 -35.92
N VAL A 3 -3.70 4.26 -35.40
CA VAL A 3 -2.41 4.11 -36.07
C VAL A 3 -2.63 3.22 -37.30
N LYS A 4 -2.52 3.75 -38.49
CA LYS A 4 -2.46 2.94 -39.72
C LYS A 4 -1.19 2.08 -39.64
N LEU A 5 -1.37 0.78 -39.47
CA LEU A 5 -0.28 -0.18 -39.60
C LEU A 5 0.31 -0.03 -40.98
N SER A 6 1.62 0.22 -41.08
CA SER A 6 2.31 0.25 -42.37
C SER A 6 2.26 -1.15 -42.97
N LYS A 7 2.14 -1.23 -44.30
CA LYS A 7 2.13 -2.51 -45.03
C LYS A 7 3.52 -3.18 -45.12
N GLU A 8 4.51 -2.65 -44.43
CA GLU A 8 5.86 -3.21 -44.45
C GLU A 8 5.95 -4.46 -43.56
N LYS A 9 6.38 -5.54 -44.20
CA LYS A 9 6.43 -6.91 -43.66
C LYS A 9 7.31 -7.08 -42.39
N PHE A 10 8.07 -6.07 -42.01
CA PHE A 10 9.04 -6.11 -40.91
C PHE A 10 8.80 -5.07 -39.81
N GLN A 11 7.76 -4.25 -39.92
CA GLN A 11 7.48 -3.24 -38.93
C GLN A 11 6.59 -3.82 -37.85
N ARG A 12 7.14 -4.03 -36.64
CA ARG A 12 6.42 -4.50 -35.47
C ARG A 12 5.69 -3.34 -34.79
N HIS A 13 4.52 -3.61 -34.23
CA HIS A 13 3.77 -2.63 -33.44
C HIS A 13 4.45 -2.45 -32.07
N PRO A 14 4.60 -1.22 -31.53
CA PRO A 14 5.22 -0.98 -30.21
C PRO A 14 4.58 -1.75 -29.06
N TYR A 15 3.32 -2.14 -29.19
CA TYR A 15 2.58 -2.92 -28.17
C TYR A 15 2.63 -4.45 -28.39
N GLU A 16 3.41 -4.92 -29.36
CA GLU A 16 3.67 -6.36 -29.44
C GLU A 16 4.41 -6.84 -28.19
N PRO A 17 4.05 -8.03 -27.67
CA PRO A 17 4.77 -8.63 -26.56
C PRO A 17 6.27 -8.67 -26.82
N CYS A 18 7.06 -8.31 -25.83
CA CYS A 18 8.52 -8.28 -25.85
C CYS A 18 9.17 -7.26 -26.81
N TYR A 19 8.44 -6.57 -27.69
CA TYR A 19 9.06 -5.67 -28.70
C TYR A 19 9.92 -4.58 -28.05
N LEU A 20 9.38 -3.84 -27.07
CA LEU A 20 10.12 -2.78 -26.38
C LEU A 20 11.31 -3.33 -25.59
N TYR A 21 11.17 -4.54 -25.04
CA TYR A 21 12.28 -5.19 -24.34
C TYR A 21 13.41 -5.56 -25.32
N GLU A 22 13.07 -6.24 -26.41
CA GLU A 22 14.05 -6.68 -27.42
C GLU A 22 14.77 -5.53 -28.08
N SER A 23 14.06 -4.44 -28.37
CA SER A 23 14.62 -3.28 -29.08
C SER A 23 15.34 -2.29 -28.18
N GLY A 24 14.86 -2.09 -26.94
CA GLY A 24 15.34 -1.02 -26.07
C GLY A 24 16.12 -1.49 -24.84
N ILE A 25 15.78 -2.65 -24.27
CA ILE A 25 16.37 -3.12 -23.01
C ILE A 25 17.44 -4.19 -23.25
N ARG A 26 17.14 -5.20 -24.06
CA ARG A 26 18.07 -6.30 -24.34
C ARG A 26 19.45 -5.89 -24.82
N PRO A 27 19.61 -4.88 -25.69
CA PRO A 27 20.94 -4.39 -26.06
C PRO A 27 21.78 -3.84 -24.90
N LEU A 28 21.14 -3.46 -23.80
CA LEU A 28 21.78 -2.89 -22.61
C LEU A 28 22.13 -3.93 -21.54
N GLU A 29 21.75 -5.20 -21.68
CA GLU A 29 21.97 -6.24 -20.67
C GLU A 29 23.45 -6.47 -20.31
N GLN A 30 24.37 -6.14 -21.22
CA GLN A 30 25.81 -6.20 -20.98
C GLN A 30 26.37 -4.93 -20.30
N TYR A 31 25.56 -3.86 -20.19
CA TYR A 31 25.98 -2.64 -19.55
C TYR A 31 25.81 -2.78 -18.02
N PRO A 32 26.87 -2.56 -17.22
CA PRO A 32 26.77 -2.69 -15.78
C PRO A 32 25.91 -1.58 -15.18
N VAL A 33 24.88 -1.96 -14.41
CA VAL A 33 24.02 -1.04 -13.68
C VAL A 33 24.09 -1.31 -12.18
N ARG A 34 23.94 -0.27 -11.36
CA ARG A 34 23.93 -0.39 -9.89
C ARG A 34 22.54 -0.60 -9.32
N GLY A 35 21.52 -0.42 -10.11
CA GLY A 35 20.12 -0.54 -9.72
C GLY A 35 19.20 0.01 -10.78
N VAL A 36 17.90 -0.13 -10.55
CA VAL A 36 16.85 0.33 -11.45
C VAL A 36 15.97 1.34 -10.71
N ILE A 37 15.64 2.45 -11.36
CA ILE A 37 14.59 3.37 -10.94
C ILE A 37 13.39 3.19 -11.87
N TRP A 38 12.18 3.02 -11.30
CA TRP A 38 11.00 2.65 -12.07
C TRP A 38 9.82 3.56 -11.76
N TYR A 39 9.27 4.17 -12.80
CA TYR A 39 8.08 5.01 -12.66
C TYR A 39 7.04 4.62 -13.72
N GLN A 40 6.08 3.81 -13.33
CA GLN A 40 5.02 3.31 -14.21
C GLN A 40 3.88 2.72 -13.35
N GLY A 41 2.69 2.62 -13.92
CA GLY A 41 1.56 1.91 -13.31
C GLY A 41 0.20 2.52 -13.64
N GLU A 42 0.16 3.71 -14.20
CA GLU A 42 -1.07 4.50 -14.39
C GLU A 42 -2.11 3.76 -15.24
N SER A 43 -1.69 3.11 -16.31
CA SER A 43 -2.56 2.29 -17.15
C SER A 43 -2.93 0.95 -16.52
N ASN A 44 -2.20 0.51 -15.49
CA ASN A 44 -2.41 -0.75 -14.79
C ASN A 44 -3.27 -0.58 -13.53
N ALA A 45 -3.53 0.65 -13.10
CA ALA A 45 -4.17 0.96 -11.82
C ALA A 45 -5.61 0.43 -11.69
N HIS A 46 -6.24 -0.01 -12.77
CA HIS A 46 -7.54 -0.67 -12.77
C HIS A 46 -7.47 -2.18 -12.49
N ASN A 47 -6.26 -2.78 -12.48
CA ASN A 47 -6.05 -4.20 -12.23
C ASN A 47 -4.79 -4.42 -11.38
N CYS A 48 -4.94 -4.24 -10.06
CA CYS A 48 -3.84 -4.34 -9.09
C CYS A 48 -3.19 -5.73 -9.09
N GLU A 49 -4.00 -6.80 -9.12
CA GLU A 49 -3.50 -8.18 -9.06
C GLU A 49 -2.63 -8.53 -10.28
N ALA A 50 -3.07 -8.14 -11.48
CA ALA A 50 -2.27 -8.34 -12.68
C ALA A 50 -0.96 -7.53 -12.60
N HIS A 51 -1.01 -6.30 -12.10
CA HIS A 51 0.18 -5.46 -11.94
C HIS A 51 1.17 -6.07 -10.95
N GLU A 52 0.72 -6.55 -9.79
CA GLU A 52 1.56 -7.21 -8.79
C GLU A 52 2.32 -8.40 -9.39
N LYS A 53 1.62 -9.26 -10.11
CA LYS A 53 2.23 -10.42 -10.81
C LYS A 53 3.25 -9.98 -11.86
N LEU A 54 2.87 -9.02 -12.70
CA LEU A 54 3.73 -8.53 -13.79
C LEU A 54 4.95 -7.80 -13.27
N PHE A 55 4.83 -7.00 -12.22
CA PHE A 55 5.97 -6.30 -11.64
C PHE A 55 6.97 -7.26 -10.99
N LYS A 56 6.50 -8.28 -10.27
CA LYS A 56 7.38 -9.36 -9.75
C LYS A 56 8.14 -10.07 -10.87
N LEU A 57 7.44 -10.42 -11.96
CA LEU A 57 8.05 -11.05 -13.14
C LEU A 57 9.08 -10.13 -13.80
N LEU A 58 8.78 -8.84 -13.93
CA LEU A 58 9.69 -7.85 -14.49
C LEU A 58 10.98 -7.77 -13.66
N VAL A 59 10.87 -7.58 -12.35
CA VAL A 59 12.03 -7.52 -11.45
C VAL A 59 12.86 -8.79 -11.53
N GLY A 60 12.22 -9.96 -11.45
CA GLY A 60 12.90 -11.25 -11.56
C GLY A 60 13.59 -11.46 -12.90
N SER A 61 12.94 -11.07 -14.00
CA SER A 61 13.50 -11.13 -15.36
C SER A 61 14.76 -10.26 -15.49
N TRP A 62 14.69 -9.01 -15.03
CA TRP A 62 15.84 -8.10 -15.10
C TRP A 62 17.00 -8.59 -14.23
N ARG A 63 16.74 -9.05 -13.00
CA ARG A 63 17.76 -9.65 -12.13
C ARG A 63 18.48 -10.82 -12.81
N LYS A 64 17.71 -11.71 -13.42
CA LYS A 64 18.24 -12.84 -14.19
C LYS A 64 19.11 -12.37 -15.36
N ASN A 65 18.64 -11.39 -16.14
CA ASN A 65 19.32 -10.94 -17.35
C ASN A 65 20.60 -10.18 -17.03
N TRP A 66 20.62 -9.37 -15.98
CA TRP A 66 21.84 -8.72 -15.48
C TRP A 66 22.72 -9.63 -14.61
N LYS A 67 22.31 -10.90 -14.39
CA LYS A 67 23.03 -11.86 -13.55
C LYS A 67 23.32 -11.31 -12.15
N ASN A 68 22.39 -10.57 -11.60
CA ASN A 68 22.43 -9.97 -10.27
C ASN A 68 21.09 -10.14 -9.57
N GLU A 69 20.97 -11.20 -8.75
CA GLU A 69 19.73 -11.53 -8.03
C GLU A 69 19.33 -10.45 -7.02
N ASP A 70 20.30 -9.68 -6.54
CA ASP A 70 20.12 -8.59 -5.58
C ASP A 70 20.02 -7.21 -6.24
N LEU A 71 19.86 -7.12 -7.58
CA LEU A 71 19.76 -5.84 -8.27
C LEU A 71 18.64 -5.00 -7.65
N PRO A 72 18.95 -3.82 -7.07
CA PRO A 72 17.96 -2.98 -6.42
C PRO A 72 16.93 -2.42 -7.41
N PHE A 73 15.66 -2.39 -6.99
CA PHE A 73 14.60 -1.72 -7.72
C PHE A 73 13.94 -0.66 -6.82
N TYR A 74 14.09 0.61 -7.18
CA TYR A 74 13.44 1.72 -6.50
C TYR A 74 12.34 2.29 -7.38
N TYR A 75 11.10 2.22 -6.91
CA TYR A 75 9.96 2.60 -7.73
C TYR A 75 9.11 3.70 -7.10
N VAL A 76 8.28 4.32 -7.92
CA VAL A 76 7.42 5.42 -7.51
C VAL A 76 6.03 4.88 -7.18
N GLN A 77 5.54 5.15 -5.96
CA GLN A 77 4.11 5.06 -5.67
C GLN A 77 3.40 6.16 -6.45
N LEU A 78 2.36 5.82 -7.21
CA LEU A 78 1.66 6.77 -8.06
C LEU A 78 1.17 7.99 -7.28
N SER A 79 1.21 9.13 -7.96
CA SER A 79 0.69 10.41 -7.45
C SER A 79 -0.82 10.37 -7.24
N SER A 80 -1.40 11.44 -6.72
CA SER A 80 -2.84 11.57 -6.55
C SER A 80 -3.53 12.01 -7.85
N ILE A 81 -4.67 11.40 -8.18
CA ILE A 81 -5.58 11.80 -9.26
C ILE A 81 -6.99 11.32 -8.92
N ALA A 82 -8.03 12.00 -9.38
CA ALA A 82 -9.43 11.66 -9.09
C ALA A 82 -9.93 10.42 -9.86
N ARG A 83 -9.32 9.25 -9.62
CA ARG A 83 -9.71 7.94 -10.16
C ARG A 83 -9.96 6.92 -9.05
N PRO A 84 -11.12 6.23 -9.01
CA PRO A 84 -11.52 5.36 -7.90
C PRO A 84 -10.53 4.23 -7.55
N SER A 85 -9.83 3.66 -8.53
CA SER A 85 -8.87 2.57 -8.32
C SER A 85 -7.55 3.00 -7.68
N TRP A 86 -7.26 4.30 -7.65
CA TRP A 86 -5.94 4.83 -7.28
C TRP A 86 -5.48 4.49 -5.86
N PRO A 87 -6.31 4.62 -4.81
CA PRO A 87 -5.88 4.27 -3.45
C PRO A 87 -5.54 2.79 -3.31
N TRP A 88 -6.31 1.92 -3.96
CA TRP A 88 -6.05 0.47 -4.01
C TRP A 88 -4.70 0.17 -4.66
N PHE A 89 -4.39 0.84 -5.75
CA PHE A 89 -3.13 0.66 -6.47
C PHE A 89 -1.94 1.20 -5.66
N ARG A 90 -2.07 2.35 -5.01
CA ARG A 90 -1.02 2.88 -4.13
C ARG A 90 -0.71 1.95 -2.96
N ASP A 91 -1.73 1.37 -2.33
CA ASP A 91 -1.53 0.39 -1.26
C ASP A 91 -0.93 -0.93 -1.77
N SER A 92 -1.35 -1.38 -2.95
CA SER A 92 -0.73 -2.52 -3.64
C SER A 92 0.76 -2.29 -3.87
N GLN A 93 1.15 -1.11 -4.39
CA GLN A 93 2.55 -0.73 -4.56
C GLN A 93 3.32 -0.76 -3.23
N ARG A 94 2.74 -0.27 -2.13
CA ARG A 94 3.36 -0.36 -0.79
C ARG A 94 3.56 -1.80 -0.36
N ARG A 95 2.58 -2.68 -0.52
CA ARG A 95 2.66 -4.10 -0.13
C ARG A 95 3.72 -4.87 -0.91
N MET A 96 3.92 -4.55 -2.18
CA MET A 96 4.96 -5.18 -3.00
C MET A 96 6.37 -5.03 -2.45
N MET A 97 6.67 -3.99 -1.64
CA MET A 97 7.97 -3.86 -0.97
C MET A 97 8.27 -5.02 -0.02
N ALA A 98 7.26 -5.56 0.67
CA ALA A 98 7.43 -6.70 1.56
C ALA A 98 7.59 -8.02 0.80
N GLU A 99 7.13 -8.09 -0.44
CA GLU A 99 7.10 -9.30 -1.26
C GLU A 99 8.29 -9.41 -2.22
N ILE A 100 8.93 -8.29 -2.54
CA ILE A 100 10.07 -8.25 -3.46
C ILE A 100 11.29 -7.71 -2.71
N PRO A 101 12.23 -8.57 -2.33
CA PRO A 101 13.44 -8.15 -1.62
C PRO A 101 14.22 -7.08 -2.39
N ASN A 102 14.99 -6.27 -1.66
CA ASN A 102 15.86 -5.23 -2.21
C ASN A 102 15.12 -4.22 -3.10
N THR A 103 13.94 -3.79 -2.63
CA THR A 103 13.14 -2.74 -3.25
C THR A 103 12.97 -1.55 -2.32
N GLY A 104 12.60 -0.41 -2.88
CA GLY A 104 12.24 0.80 -2.15
C GLY A 104 11.21 1.62 -2.92
N MET A 105 10.37 2.37 -2.22
CA MET A 105 9.27 3.09 -2.82
C MET A 105 9.30 4.58 -2.49
N ALA A 106 9.36 5.41 -3.51
CA ALA A 106 9.23 6.87 -3.38
C ALA A 106 7.75 7.26 -3.46
N VAL A 107 7.20 7.79 -2.38
CA VAL A 107 5.82 8.32 -2.35
C VAL A 107 5.75 9.60 -3.17
N SER A 108 4.70 9.78 -3.97
CA SER A 108 4.49 10.99 -4.78
C SER A 108 3.05 11.53 -4.73
N SER A 109 2.24 11.08 -3.78
CA SER A 109 0.83 11.47 -3.66
C SER A 109 0.63 12.96 -3.37
N ASP A 110 1.61 13.64 -2.82
CA ASP A 110 1.64 15.08 -2.53
C ASP A 110 1.93 15.96 -3.77
N TYR A 111 2.31 15.38 -4.90
CA TYR A 111 2.59 16.08 -6.17
C TYR A 111 1.61 15.74 -7.28
N GLY A 112 0.46 15.18 -6.95
CA GLY A 112 -0.58 14.83 -7.91
C GLY A 112 -1.39 16.03 -8.39
N ASP A 113 -2.15 15.80 -9.44
CA ASP A 113 -3.18 16.70 -9.95
C ASP A 113 -4.50 15.93 -10.03
N SER A 114 -5.63 16.60 -9.76
CA SER A 114 -6.94 15.94 -9.75
C SER A 114 -7.38 15.48 -11.15
N LEU A 115 -6.88 16.10 -12.20
CA LEU A 115 -7.30 15.90 -13.59
C LEU A 115 -6.18 15.36 -14.48
N ASP A 116 -4.91 15.63 -14.14
CA ASP A 116 -3.75 15.22 -14.94
C ASP A 116 -2.99 14.08 -14.25
N VAL A 117 -2.83 12.99 -14.98
CA VAL A 117 -2.06 11.80 -14.54
C VAL A 117 -0.54 12.05 -14.55
N HIS A 118 -0.09 13.15 -15.17
CA HIS A 118 1.31 13.48 -15.34
C HIS A 118 1.74 14.65 -14.42
N PRO A 119 2.16 14.38 -13.16
CA PRO A 119 2.66 15.44 -12.29
C PRO A 119 3.82 16.20 -12.95
N ARG A 120 3.75 17.52 -13.01
CA ARG A 120 4.76 18.34 -13.70
C ARG A 120 6.05 18.46 -12.91
N ASN A 121 5.95 18.50 -11.56
CA ASN A 121 7.13 18.58 -10.70
C ASN A 121 7.73 17.19 -10.43
N LYS A 122 8.71 16.80 -11.23
CA LYS A 122 9.41 15.51 -11.13
C LYS A 122 10.64 15.54 -10.20
N LYS A 123 11.16 16.73 -9.88
CA LYS A 123 12.37 16.87 -9.06
C LYS A 123 12.24 16.17 -7.69
N PRO A 124 11.18 16.39 -6.87
CA PRO A 124 11.04 15.72 -5.59
C PRO A 124 10.93 14.19 -5.71
N VAL A 125 10.34 13.70 -6.79
CA VAL A 125 10.24 12.25 -7.05
C VAL A 125 11.64 11.67 -7.28
N GLY A 126 12.44 12.32 -8.11
CA GLY A 126 13.83 11.93 -8.35
C GLY A 126 14.70 11.99 -7.09
N GLU A 127 14.54 13.02 -6.26
CA GLU A 127 15.23 13.16 -4.99
C GLU A 127 14.85 12.04 -3.99
N ARG A 128 13.57 11.65 -3.95
CA ARG A 128 13.09 10.54 -3.10
C ARG A 128 13.63 9.17 -3.58
N LEU A 129 13.70 8.95 -4.88
CA LEU A 129 14.36 7.75 -5.43
C LEU A 129 15.87 7.74 -5.12
N ALA A 130 16.53 8.89 -5.26
CA ALA A 130 17.95 9.04 -4.93
C ALA A 130 18.22 8.74 -3.44
N ARG A 131 17.34 9.12 -2.50
CA ARG A 131 17.49 8.80 -1.09
C ARG A 131 17.53 7.29 -0.82
N TRP A 132 16.69 6.52 -1.50
CA TRP A 132 16.73 5.06 -1.45
C TRP A 132 18.07 4.51 -1.93
N ALA A 133 18.55 4.99 -3.08
CA ALA A 133 19.82 4.57 -3.64
C ALA A 133 20.99 4.95 -2.71
N LEU A 134 21.04 6.18 -2.23
CA LEU A 134 22.07 6.64 -1.30
C LEU A 134 22.13 5.80 -0.03
N ASN A 135 20.97 5.55 0.61
CA ASN A 135 20.93 4.77 1.84
C ASN A 135 21.22 3.28 1.61
N LYS A 136 20.50 2.62 0.67
CA LYS A 136 20.52 1.15 0.54
C LYS A 136 21.59 0.64 -0.42
N THR A 137 21.90 1.37 -1.50
CA THR A 137 22.88 0.93 -2.50
C THR A 137 24.27 1.49 -2.22
N TYR A 138 24.35 2.74 -1.77
CA TYR A 138 25.64 3.42 -1.53
C TYR A 138 26.05 3.50 -0.06
N GLY A 139 25.27 2.96 0.87
CA GLY A 139 25.60 2.84 2.29
C GLY A 139 25.62 4.15 3.07
N MET A 140 25.00 5.21 2.57
CA MET A 140 24.88 6.50 3.26
C MET A 140 23.73 6.45 4.27
N HIS A 141 23.94 5.78 5.41
CA HIS A 141 22.91 5.47 6.40
C HIS A 141 22.35 6.67 7.16
N ASP A 142 23.04 7.81 7.11
CA ASP A 142 22.58 9.11 7.60
C ASP A 142 21.50 9.75 6.70
N VAL A 143 21.38 9.32 5.46
CA VAL A 143 20.31 9.74 4.55
C VAL A 143 19.05 8.92 4.81
N LEU A 144 18.01 9.52 5.38
CA LEU A 144 16.72 8.85 5.59
C LEU A 144 16.07 8.49 4.24
N PRO A 145 15.82 7.20 3.93
CA PRO A 145 15.45 6.78 2.57
C PRO A 145 13.99 7.09 2.21
N SER A 146 13.09 7.11 3.19
CA SER A 146 11.64 7.20 2.97
C SER A 146 10.95 8.14 3.95
N GLY A 147 9.73 8.53 3.62
CA GLY A 147 8.73 8.97 4.56
C GLY A 147 8.15 7.81 5.37
N PRO A 148 7.20 8.06 6.28
CA PRO A 148 6.60 7.02 7.09
C PRO A 148 5.95 5.92 6.22
N LEU A 149 6.39 4.69 6.41
CA LEU A 149 5.80 3.50 5.80
C LEU A 149 5.04 2.72 6.87
N PHE A 150 3.79 2.38 6.58
CA PHE A 150 2.98 1.60 7.50
C PHE A 150 3.69 0.29 7.90
N CYS A 151 3.88 0.09 9.19
CA CYS A 151 4.46 -1.10 9.79
C CYS A 151 3.36 -1.99 10.37
N ARG A 152 2.58 -1.47 11.33
CA ARG A 152 1.48 -2.20 11.95
C ARG A 152 0.41 -1.25 12.50
N ALA A 153 -0.78 -1.82 12.77
CA ALA A 153 -1.87 -1.19 13.50
C ALA A 153 -2.27 -2.07 14.68
N ASP A 154 -2.24 -1.51 15.87
CA ASP A 154 -2.67 -2.16 17.11
C ASP A 154 -4.09 -1.64 17.43
N PHE A 155 -5.09 -2.52 17.37
CA PHE A 155 -6.48 -2.21 17.62
C PHE A 155 -6.79 -2.43 19.10
N CYS A 156 -7.26 -1.38 19.79
CA CYS A 156 -7.50 -1.37 21.22
C CYS A 156 -8.86 -0.71 21.49
N GLU A 157 -9.86 -1.48 21.86
CA GLU A 157 -11.21 -1.00 22.14
C GLU A 157 -11.74 -0.05 21.05
N ASP A 158 -11.79 1.26 21.32
CA ASP A 158 -12.30 2.33 20.45
C ASP A 158 -11.20 3.11 19.71
N VAL A 159 -9.93 2.74 19.86
CA VAL A 159 -8.79 3.41 19.26
C VAL A 159 -7.90 2.47 18.46
N VAL A 160 -7.16 3.00 17.50
CA VAL A 160 -6.13 2.28 16.75
C VAL A 160 -4.81 3.03 16.88
N TYR A 161 -3.74 2.33 17.27
CA TYR A 161 -2.39 2.87 17.27
C TYR A 161 -1.64 2.39 16.03
N VAL A 162 -1.13 3.35 15.25
CA VAL A 162 -0.40 3.05 14.01
C VAL A 162 1.08 3.34 14.19
N THR A 163 1.90 2.34 13.91
CA THR A 163 3.36 2.42 13.93
C THR A 163 3.90 2.45 12.50
N PHE A 164 4.93 3.23 12.28
CA PHE A 164 5.57 3.42 10.98
C PHE A 164 7.06 3.13 11.03
N ASP A 165 7.56 2.44 10.01
CA ASP A 165 8.98 2.49 9.67
C ASP A 165 9.31 3.88 9.13
N TYR A 166 10.54 4.35 9.36
CA TYR A 166 10.98 5.72 9.01
C TYR A 166 10.11 6.84 9.60
N GLY A 167 9.40 6.54 10.71
CA GLY A 167 8.48 7.45 11.38
C GLY A 167 9.13 8.39 12.41
N LYS A 168 10.45 8.57 12.43
CA LYS A 168 11.09 9.48 13.36
C LYS A 168 10.64 10.92 13.12
N GLY A 169 10.20 11.62 14.19
CA GLY A 169 9.77 13.01 14.10
C GLY A 169 8.51 13.20 13.27
N LEU A 170 7.51 12.31 13.43
CA LEU A 170 6.20 12.46 12.80
C LEU A 170 5.62 13.83 13.04
N LYS A 171 5.07 14.45 12.01
CA LYS A 171 4.40 15.76 12.08
C LYS A 171 3.45 15.93 10.89
N SER A 172 2.61 16.95 10.98
CA SER A 172 1.85 17.45 9.84
C SER A 172 2.76 18.32 8.95
N SER A 173 2.63 18.21 7.64
CA SER A 173 3.43 18.97 6.67
C SER A 173 3.08 20.46 6.61
N ASP A 174 1.89 20.83 7.10
CA ASP A 174 1.33 22.19 7.05
C ASP A 174 1.03 22.77 8.44
N GLY A 175 1.42 22.08 9.51
CA GLY A 175 1.19 22.53 10.89
C GLY A 175 -0.25 22.39 11.38
N GLY A 176 -1.19 21.99 10.52
CA GLY A 176 -2.59 21.75 10.87
C GLY A 176 -2.82 20.33 11.42
N PRO A 177 -4.06 19.99 11.77
CA PRO A 177 -4.42 18.62 12.19
C PRO A 177 -4.05 17.59 11.13
N LEU A 178 -3.75 16.36 11.56
CA LEU A 178 -3.57 15.24 10.64
C LEU A 178 -4.87 14.91 9.92
N ARG A 179 -4.78 14.64 8.62
CA ARG A 179 -5.95 14.44 7.75
C ARG A 179 -5.94 13.06 7.12
N THR A 180 -7.11 12.68 6.58
CA THR A 180 -7.32 11.50 5.74
C THR A 180 -7.12 10.16 6.43
N PHE A 181 -7.15 10.14 7.76
CA PHE A 181 -7.37 8.92 8.51
C PHE A 181 -8.85 8.60 8.55
N GLU A 182 -9.19 7.34 8.33
CA GLU A 182 -10.56 6.85 8.38
C GLU A 182 -10.57 5.47 9.05
N VAL A 183 -11.61 5.20 9.84
CA VAL A 183 -11.82 3.91 10.51
C VAL A 183 -13.22 3.38 10.19
N ALA A 184 -13.40 2.05 10.27
CA ALA A 184 -14.68 1.38 10.09
C ALA A 184 -14.84 0.22 11.06
N GLU A 185 -16.07 -0.11 11.38
CA GLU A 185 -16.44 -1.36 12.08
C GLU A 185 -16.52 -2.52 11.07
N THR A 186 -17.11 -3.63 11.49
CA THR A 186 -17.28 -4.85 10.66
C THR A 186 -18.19 -4.66 9.45
N ASP A 187 -19.03 -3.62 9.45
CA ASP A 187 -19.88 -3.23 8.32
C ASP A 187 -19.10 -2.64 7.13
N GLY A 188 -17.82 -2.27 7.37
CA GLY A 188 -16.96 -1.69 6.34
C GLY A 188 -17.31 -0.26 5.94
N VAL A 189 -18.17 0.42 6.71
CA VAL A 189 -18.50 1.84 6.48
C VAL A 189 -17.44 2.71 7.15
N TYR A 190 -16.67 3.43 6.34
CA TYR A 190 -15.57 4.25 6.81
C TYR A 190 -16.03 5.66 7.20
N TYR A 191 -15.61 6.07 8.39
CA TYR A 191 -15.82 7.41 8.92
C TYR A 191 -14.50 8.16 9.09
N PRO A 192 -14.48 9.48 8.89
CA PRO A 192 -13.33 10.31 9.22
C PRO A 192 -12.93 10.13 10.68
N ALA A 193 -11.64 10.09 10.93
CA ALA A 193 -11.09 9.88 12.26
C ALA A 193 -10.16 11.02 12.66
N VAL A 194 -10.15 11.32 13.96
CA VAL A 194 -9.14 12.16 14.60
C VAL A 194 -7.86 11.35 14.71
N ALA A 195 -6.73 11.99 14.40
CA ALA A 195 -5.42 11.38 14.47
C ALA A 195 -4.46 12.29 15.25
N GLU A 196 -3.82 11.73 16.28
CA GLU A 196 -2.93 12.44 17.20
C GLU A 196 -1.56 11.74 17.23
N ILE A 197 -0.49 12.53 17.30
CA ILE A 197 0.86 11.98 17.44
C ILE A 197 1.14 11.76 18.92
N ILE A 198 1.33 10.51 19.33
CA ILE A 198 1.59 10.13 20.73
C ILE A 198 2.77 9.16 20.77
N ASN A 199 3.85 9.54 21.45
CA ASN A 199 5.03 8.69 21.66
C ASN A 199 5.59 8.05 20.36
N GLY A 200 5.59 8.81 19.26
CA GLY A 200 6.11 8.33 17.97
C GLY A 200 5.17 7.42 17.19
N GLN A 201 3.94 7.25 17.66
CA GLN A 201 2.85 6.55 16.97
C GLN A 201 1.74 7.52 16.63
N ILE A 202 0.80 7.09 15.79
CA ILE A 202 -0.44 7.81 15.53
C ILE A 202 -1.58 7.09 16.24
N LYS A 203 -2.22 7.78 17.21
CA LYS A 203 -3.48 7.36 17.82
C LYS A 203 -4.63 7.83 16.94
N VAL A 204 -5.51 6.91 16.54
CA VAL A 204 -6.63 7.18 15.62
C VAL A 204 -7.94 6.72 16.25
N TYR A 205 -8.95 7.59 16.24
CA TYR A 205 -10.28 7.28 16.76
C TYR A 205 -11.37 8.09 16.07
N SER A 206 -12.62 7.63 16.18
CA SER A 206 -13.81 8.35 15.69
C SER A 206 -14.96 8.17 16.65
N GLU A 207 -15.71 9.24 16.94
CA GLU A 207 -16.92 9.15 17.78
C GLU A 207 -18.00 8.25 17.15
N GLN A 208 -17.97 8.10 15.82
CA GLN A 208 -18.92 7.29 15.05
C GLN A 208 -18.57 5.80 15.00
N VAL A 209 -17.36 5.41 15.43
CA VAL A 209 -16.85 4.04 15.37
C VAL A 209 -16.38 3.62 16.75
N LYS A 210 -17.16 2.76 17.42
CA LYS A 210 -16.88 2.34 18.80
C LYS A 210 -15.93 1.14 18.89
N ARG A 211 -15.86 0.36 17.81
CA ARG A 211 -15.00 -0.84 17.75
C ARG A 211 -14.38 -0.93 16.35
N PRO A 212 -13.30 -0.18 16.09
CA PRO A 212 -12.66 -0.17 14.79
C PRO A 212 -12.13 -1.55 14.42
N ARG A 213 -12.56 -2.04 13.27
CA ARG A 213 -12.09 -3.25 12.62
C ARG A 213 -11.11 -2.94 11.52
N TYR A 214 -11.30 -1.82 10.88
CA TYR A 214 -10.50 -1.38 9.74
C TYR A 214 -9.99 0.04 9.94
N ILE A 215 -8.79 0.29 9.43
CA ILE A 215 -8.19 1.62 9.35
C ILE A 215 -7.59 1.83 7.96
N ARG A 216 -7.66 3.07 7.46
CA ARG A 216 -6.96 3.47 6.24
C ARG A 216 -6.50 4.92 6.31
N TYR A 217 -5.46 5.24 5.52
CA TYR A 217 -4.88 6.56 5.42
C TYR A 217 -4.59 6.93 3.97
N GLY A 218 -4.86 8.19 3.60
CA GLY A 218 -4.64 8.68 2.25
C GLY A 218 -5.47 7.94 1.20
N TRP A 219 -6.64 7.43 1.58
CA TRP A 219 -7.45 6.53 0.74
C TRP A 219 -8.27 7.26 -0.33
N GLN A 220 -8.33 8.57 -0.28
CA GLN A 220 -9.00 9.34 -1.32
C GLN A 220 -8.19 9.21 -2.64
N PRO A 221 -8.86 9.08 -3.81
CA PRO A 221 -8.19 9.04 -5.11
C PRO A 221 -7.25 10.23 -5.31
N PHE A 222 -7.76 11.45 -5.19
CA PHE A 222 -6.95 12.67 -5.01
C PHE A 222 -6.89 12.98 -3.51
N THR A 223 -5.76 12.67 -2.89
CA THR A 223 -5.60 12.80 -1.43
C THR A 223 -4.91 14.11 -1.03
N ARG A 224 -5.32 14.64 0.12
CA ARG A 224 -4.66 15.75 0.82
C ARG A 224 -4.01 15.30 2.12
N ALA A 225 -3.53 14.08 2.14
CA ALA A 225 -2.78 13.50 3.23
C ALA A 225 -1.55 14.36 3.59
N ASN A 226 -1.33 14.60 4.89
CA ASN A 226 -0.32 15.54 5.36
C ASN A 226 0.64 14.99 6.41
N LEU A 227 0.62 13.69 6.69
CA LEU A 227 1.58 13.08 7.59
C LEU A 227 2.96 12.99 6.94
N VAL A 228 3.96 13.52 7.61
CA VAL A 228 5.38 13.47 7.20
C VAL A 228 6.26 13.12 8.40
N ASN A 229 7.51 12.72 8.12
CA ASN A 229 8.54 12.56 9.16
C ASN A 229 9.41 13.82 9.35
N GLU A 230 10.47 13.71 10.15
CA GLU A 230 11.40 14.83 10.42
C GLU A 230 12.02 15.41 9.15
N ALA A 231 12.27 14.60 8.12
CA ALA A 231 12.82 15.02 6.83
C ALA A 231 11.77 15.63 5.89
N GLY A 232 10.51 15.76 6.32
CA GLY A 232 9.42 16.29 5.49
C GLY A 232 8.99 15.34 4.38
N LEU A 233 9.35 14.05 4.44
CA LEU A 233 8.97 13.05 3.46
C LEU A 233 7.56 12.52 3.78
N PRO A 234 6.64 12.39 2.79
CA PRO A 234 5.26 12.02 3.02
C PRO A 234 5.08 10.54 3.36
N ALA A 235 4.08 10.26 4.18
CA ALA A 235 3.63 8.90 4.45
C ALA A 235 2.92 8.29 3.23
N SER A 236 3.11 6.97 3.05
CA SER A 236 2.40 6.23 2.00
C SER A 236 0.93 5.99 2.34
N THR A 237 0.10 5.85 1.31
CA THR A 237 -1.26 5.31 1.45
C THR A 237 -1.18 3.90 2.03
N PHE A 238 -2.07 3.59 2.98
CA PHE A 238 -2.22 2.24 3.52
C PHE A 238 -3.64 1.94 3.96
N ARG A 239 -3.93 0.65 4.12
CA ARG A 239 -5.06 0.12 4.87
C ARG A 239 -4.61 -1.06 5.72
N ALA A 240 -5.29 -1.26 6.83
CA ALA A 240 -5.07 -2.40 7.70
C ALA A 240 -6.39 -2.87 8.34
N GLU A 241 -6.35 -4.10 8.82
CA GLU A 241 -7.48 -4.81 9.42
C GLU A 241 -7.04 -5.42 10.74
N ALA A 242 -7.93 -5.41 11.73
CA ALA A 242 -7.69 -6.06 13.02
C ALA A 242 -7.55 -7.58 12.83
N PRO A 243 -6.64 -8.24 13.57
CA PRO A 243 -6.52 -9.70 13.57
C PRO A 243 -7.84 -10.40 13.90
N GLU A 244 -8.05 -11.60 13.38
CA GLU A 244 -9.26 -12.40 13.68
C GLU A 244 -9.40 -12.71 15.19
N SER A 245 -8.30 -12.88 15.91
CA SER A 245 -8.28 -13.06 17.37
C SER A 245 -8.94 -11.91 18.11
N PHE A 246 -8.71 -10.66 17.68
CA PHE A 246 -9.34 -9.48 18.25
C PHE A 246 -10.87 -9.50 18.09
N VAL A 247 -11.37 -10.07 17.00
CA VAL A 247 -12.82 -10.21 16.74
C VAL A 247 -13.42 -11.32 17.58
N ALA A 248 -12.71 -12.43 17.77
CA ALA A 248 -13.14 -13.55 18.59
C ALA A 248 -13.26 -13.15 20.08
N ASP A 249 -12.31 -12.40 20.62
CA ASP A 249 -12.33 -11.89 21.98
C ASP A 249 -13.52 -10.94 22.23
N LEU A 250 -13.87 -10.12 21.24
CA LEU A 250 -15.04 -9.25 21.29
C LEU A 250 -16.36 -10.04 21.31
N HIS A 251 -16.43 -11.18 20.63
CA HIS A 251 -17.60 -12.06 20.67
C HIS A 251 -17.74 -12.76 22.02
N LEU A 252 -16.64 -13.21 22.62
CA LEU A 252 -16.63 -13.84 23.93
C LEU A 252 -17.07 -12.87 25.03
N GLN A 253 -16.54 -11.65 25.05
CA GLN A 253 -16.97 -10.63 26.04
C GLN A 253 -18.45 -10.26 25.89
N ARG A 254 -19.00 -10.28 24.68
CA ARG A 254 -20.43 -10.04 24.44
C ARG A 254 -21.31 -11.16 24.98
N MET A 255 -20.83 -12.40 25.00
CA MET A 255 -21.53 -13.56 25.56
C MET A 255 -21.45 -13.60 27.08
N GLU A 256 -20.38 -13.08 27.69
CA GLU A 256 -20.24 -13.01 29.17
C GLU A 256 -21.03 -11.85 29.80
N GLY A 257 -21.38 -10.81 29.03
CA GLY A 257 -22.13 -9.64 29.48
C GLY A 257 -23.66 -9.85 29.63
N PHE A 258 -24.21 -11.00 29.26
CA PHE A 258 -25.63 -11.28 29.51
C PHE A 258 -25.80 -11.83 30.94
N PRO A 259 -26.65 -11.21 31.79
CA PRO A 259 -26.95 -11.75 33.10
C PRO A 259 -27.56 -13.14 32.92
N LYS A 260 -26.95 -14.14 33.54
CA LYS A 260 -27.53 -15.49 33.64
C LYS A 260 -28.89 -15.35 34.33
N SER A 261 -29.97 -15.49 33.60
CA SER A 261 -31.29 -15.60 34.18
C SER A 261 -31.35 -16.94 34.91
N GLU A 262 -31.26 -16.89 36.23
CA GLU A 262 -31.67 -18.00 37.08
C GLU A 262 -33.19 -18.21 36.94
N LYS A 263 -33.58 -19.18 36.15
CA LYS A 263 -34.81 -19.95 36.38
C LYS A 263 -34.64 -21.31 35.73
N GLY A 264 -34.59 -22.31 36.59
CA GLY A 264 -34.47 -23.70 36.24
C GLY A 264 -35.61 -24.22 35.35
N LEU A 265 -35.24 -25.08 34.44
CA LEU A 265 -36.11 -26.19 33.98
C LEU A 265 -35.24 -27.42 33.74
N LYS A 266 -35.72 -28.52 34.31
CA LYS A 266 -35.10 -29.83 34.26
C LYS A 266 -35.23 -30.48 32.90
N SER A 267 -34.21 -31.28 32.57
CA SER A 267 -34.22 -32.53 31.80
C SER A 267 -34.69 -32.51 30.35
N GLY A 268 -33.83 -32.99 29.50
CA GLY A 268 -34.20 -33.90 28.43
C GLY A 268 -33.61 -33.62 27.08
N VAL A 269 -32.81 -34.61 26.67
CA VAL A 269 -32.54 -35.01 25.29
C VAL A 269 -31.38 -34.39 24.52
N SER A 270 -30.38 -35.22 24.43
CA SER A 270 -29.34 -35.32 23.40
C SER A 270 -29.83 -35.12 21.97
N ALA A 271 -29.11 -34.33 21.22
CA ALA A 271 -28.88 -34.58 19.79
C ALA A 271 -27.67 -33.76 19.27
N LEU A 272 -26.59 -34.49 19.06
CA LEU A 272 -25.51 -34.09 18.14
C LEU A 272 -26.08 -34.02 16.72
N SER A 273 -25.84 -32.91 16.00
CA SER A 273 -25.84 -32.95 14.55
C SER A 273 -24.63 -32.15 14.04
N LEU A 274 -23.67 -32.90 13.57
CA LEU A 274 -22.60 -32.46 12.67
C LEU A 274 -23.22 -31.99 11.36
N ILE A 275 -22.99 -30.76 10.99
CA ILE A 275 -23.23 -30.32 9.61
C ILE A 275 -21.88 -30.32 8.89
N HIS A 276 -21.69 -31.31 8.05
CA HIS A 276 -20.69 -31.36 7.01
C HIS A 276 -21.11 -30.39 5.90
N ILE A 277 -20.29 -29.43 5.56
CA ILE A 277 -20.44 -28.67 4.32
C ILE A 277 -19.31 -29.12 3.39
N SER A 278 -19.72 -29.88 2.37
CA SER A 278 -18.87 -30.31 1.28
C SER A 278 -18.62 -29.16 0.29
N GLU A 279 -17.37 -29.05 -0.15
CA GLU A 279 -16.93 -28.18 -1.26
C GLU A 279 -17.63 -28.56 -2.57
N PRO A 280 -17.93 -27.60 -3.45
CA PRO A 280 -18.23 -27.89 -4.84
C PRO A 280 -16.96 -27.84 -5.68
N THR A 281 -16.59 -28.98 -6.22
CA THR A 281 -15.71 -29.12 -7.39
C THR A 281 -16.40 -28.60 -8.64
N ARG A 282 -15.82 -27.58 -9.30
CA ARG A 282 -15.55 -27.47 -10.76
C ARG A 282 -15.02 -26.10 -11.13
#